data_41949cd9d5c3220f8d894bb5a06f8db6
#
_entry.id   41949cd9d5c3220f8d894bb5a06f8db6
#
_cell.length_a   1.000
_cell.length_b   1.000
_cell.length_c   1.000
_cell.angle_alpha   90.00
_cell.angle_beta   90.00
_cell.angle_gamma   90.00
#
_symmetry.space_group_name_H-M   'P 1'
#
loop_
_entity.id
_entity.type
_entity.pdbx_description
1 polymer ?
#
loop_
_entity_poly.entity_id
_entity_poly.type
_entity_poly.pdbx_seq_one_letter_code
_entity_poly.pdbx_strand_id
1 'polypeptide(L)'
;MNSRIFSQIKSWIYIICIAATFSSCTQGVFDYEHPDVEIFVNQLKSGKLAIQGTDQAGYMPKFTTDDIETLLKYADDLSEIPAFPLAPVSYSAGGKLRLGECLLWTIESIRLGHNASMGCKMVHVDAEDYEGIYFLSDEEVLDAVQRYRNWWEGRKYPRTMWTIDPCFDEPLCGSNYMWW
;
A
#
# COMPACT_ATOMS: atom_id res chain seq x y z
N MET A 1 26.72 -48.06 30.55
CA MET A 1 25.27 -47.91 30.32
C MET A 1 24.93 -46.49 29.83
N ASN A 2 25.70 -45.88 28.90
CA ASN A 2 25.43 -44.48 28.47
C ASN A 2 25.56 -44.19 26.96
N SER A 3 25.94 -45.17 26.12
CA SER A 3 26.16 -44.89 24.70
C SER A 3 24.87 -44.89 23.86
N ARG A 4 23.86 -45.63 24.25
CA ARG A 4 22.59 -45.71 23.50
C ARG A 4 21.70 -44.48 23.68
N ILE A 5 21.76 -43.80 24.84
CA ILE A 5 20.97 -42.59 25.14
C ILE A 5 21.50 -41.41 24.29
N PHE A 6 22.82 -41.27 24.15
CA PHE A 6 23.41 -40.21 23.34
C PHE A 6 23.12 -40.36 21.83
N SER A 7 23.01 -41.58 21.34
CA SER A 7 22.63 -41.85 19.95
C SER A 7 21.19 -41.45 19.64
N GLN A 8 20.26 -41.71 20.58
CA GLN A 8 18.86 -41.36 20.42
C GLN A 8 18.65 -39.81 20.46
N ILE A 9 19.33 -39.10 21.36
CA ILE A 9 19.24 -37.65 21.45
C ILE A 9 19.76 -36.97 20.17
N LYS A 10 20.86 -37.43 19.60
CA LYS A 10 21.37 -36.90 18.33
C LYS A 10 20.40 -37.11 17.17
N SER A 11 19.72 -38.24 17.11
CA SER A 11 18.72 -38.53 16.07
C SER A 11 17.50 -37.60 16.17
N TRP A 12 17.05 -37.31 17.38
CA TRP A 12 15.90 -36.37 17.60
C TRP A 12 16.24 -34.93 17.27
N ILE A 13 17.47 -34.49 17.56
CA ILE A 13 17.94 -33.11 17.20
C ILE A 13 18.00 -32.96 15.67
N TYR A 14 18.46 -33.97 14.93
CA TYR A 14 18.47 -33.94 13.47
C TYR A 14 17.05 -33.88 12.86
N ILE A 15 16.07 -34.60 13.44
CA ILE A 15 14.69 -34.59 12.97
C ILE A 15 14.04 -33.23 13.23
N ILE A 16 14.32 -32.58 14.38
CA ILE A 16 13.80 -31.25 14.69
C ILE A 16 14.41 -30.17 13.79
N CYS A 17 15.72 -30.26 13.47
CA CYS A 17 16.36 -29.33 12.53
C CYS A 17 15.85 -29.46 11.10
N ILE A 18 15.48 -30.65 10.64
CA ILE A 18 14.94 -30.87 9.30
C ILE A 18 13.49 -30.37 9.20
N ALA A 19 12.70 -30.48 10.28
CA ALA A 19 11.33 -29.94 10.31
C ALA A 19 11.28 -28.40 10.29
N ALA A 20 12.32 -27.72 10.78
CA ALA A 20 12.38 -26.26 10.77
C ALA A 20 12.74 -25.64 9.41
N THR A 21 13.24 -26.43 8.45
CA THR A 21 13.68 -25.91 7.14
C THR A 21 12.61 -25.97 6.04
N PHE A 22 11.43 -26.52 6.31
CA PHE A 22 10.33 -26.59 5.33
C PHE A 22 9.26 -25.51 5.49
N SER A 23 9.47 -24.48 6.33
CA SER A 23 8.71 -23.22 6.20
C SER A 23 9.30 -22.36 5.08
N SER A 24 9.56 -22.95 3.92
CA SER A 24 9.62 -22.20 2.68
C SER A 24 8.18 -21.74 2.41
N CYS A 25 7.85 -20.51 2.83
CA CYS A 25 6.73 -19.82 2.25
C CYS A 25 6.93 -19.85 0.74
N THR A 26 6.25 -20.73 0.05
CA THR A 26 5.90 -20.52 -1.35
C THR A 26 5.07 -19.26 -1.35
N GLN A 27 5.72 -18.09 -1.47
CA GLN A 27 5.03 -16.87 -1.82
C GLN A 27 4.40 -17.16 -3.18
N GLY A 28 3.10 -17.47 -3.18
CA GLY A 28 2.34 -17.69 -4.39
C GLY A 28 2.52 -16.50 -5.33
N VAL A 29 2.40 -16.75 -6.62
CA VAL A 29 2.30 -15.67 -7.60
C VAL A 29 1.14 -14.78 -7.16
N PHE A 30 1.38 -13.46 -7.04
CA PHE A 30 0.36 -12.51 -6.63
C PHE A 30 -0.79 -12.51 -7.67
N ASP A 31 -2.00 -12.71 -7.21
CA ASP A 31 -3.19 -12.71 -8.07
C ASP A 31 -3.72 -11.28 -8.20
N TYR A 32 -3.62 -10.70 -9.38
CA TYR A 32 -4.11 -9.35 -9.69
C TYR A 32 -5.63 -9.28 -9.81
N GLU A 33 -6.29 -10.42 -10.13
CA GLU A 33 -7.74 -10.48 -10.27
C GLU A 33 -8.45 -10.63 -8.91
N HIS A 34 -7.82 -11.32 -7.96
CA HIS A 34 -8.30 -11.53 -6.60
C HIS A 34 -7.17 -11.20 -5.60
N PRO A 35 -6.82 -9.91 -5.48
CA PRO A 35 -5.67 -9.49 -4.69
C PRO A 35 -5.91 -9.67 -3.19
N ASP A 36 -4.85 -10.09 -2.48
CA ASP A 36 -4.78 -10.06 -1.03
C ASP A 36 -3.89 -8.90 -0.60
N VAL A 37 -4.41 -8.03 0.28
CA VAL A 37 -3.71 -6.82 0.72
C VAL A 37 -2.41 -7.14 1.46
N GLU A 38 -2.40 -8.17 2.32
CA GLU A 38 -1.20 -8.50 3.10
C GLU A 38 -0.10 -9.06 2.20
N ILE A 39 -0.47 -9.91 1.24
CA ILE A 39 0.47 -10.42 0.23
C ILE A 39 1.00 -9.26 -0.62
N PHE A 40 0.13 -8.35 -1.05
CA PHE A 40 0.50 -7.17 -1.84
C PHE A 40 1.53 -6.31 -1.11
N VAL A 41 1.24 -5.90 0.12
CA VAL A 41 2.14 -5.10 0.96
C VAL A 41 3.49 -5.79 1.15
N ASN A 42 3.48 -7.08 1.49
CA ASN A 42 4.72 -7.85 1.69
C ASN A 42 5.56 -7.95 0.40
N GLN A 43 4.92 -8.11 -0.75
CA GLN A 43 5.61 -8.17 -2.03
C GLN A 43 6.15 -6.81 -2.47
N LEU A 44 5.42 -5.71 -2.23
CA LEU A 44 5.91 -4.34 -2.44
C LEU A 44 7.16 -4.07 -1.60
N LYS A 45 7.12 -4.34 -0.30
CA LYS A 45 8.25 -4.12 0.63
C LYS A 45 9.48 -4.95 0.27
N SER A 46 9.27 -6.17 -0.19
CA SER A 46 10.36 -7.08 -0.57
C SER A 46 10.84 -6.87 -2.01
N GLY A 47 10.18 -6.04 -2.81
CA GLY A 47 10.49 -5.86 -4.24
C GLY A 47 10.21 -7.08 -5.09
N LYS A 48 9.34 -7.98 -4.63
CA LYS A 48 9.03 -9.25 -5.32
C LYS A 48 7.73 -9.20 -6.11
N LEU A 49 6.99 -8.07 -6.04
CA LEU A 49 5.78 -7.93 -6.82
C LEU A 49 6.13 -7.96 -8.31
N ALA A 50 5.62 -8.96 -9.01
CA ALA A 50 5.72 -9.02 -10.46
C ALA A 50 4.76 -7.98 -11.06
N ILE A 51 5.28 -6.84 -11.50
CA ILE A 51 4.48 -5.78 -12.12
C ILE A 51 4.01 -6.29 -13.49
N GLN A 52 2.70 -6.44 -13.65
CA GLN A 52 2.07 -6.84 -14.90
C GLN A 52 1.77 -5.61 -15.75
N GLY A 53 1.91 -5.75 -17.07
CA GLY A 53 1.58 -4.72 -18.05
C GLY A 53 2.72 -3.76 -18.30
N THR A 54 3.51 -4.05 -19.34
CA THR A 54 4.53 -3.14 -19.87
C THR A 54 3.93 -2.10 -20.80
N ASP A 55 2.64 -2.16 -21.09
CA ASP A 55 1.96 -1.40 -22.12
C ASP A 55 1.30 -0.15 -21.52
N GLN A 56 2.10 0.88 -21.27
CA GLN A 56 1.71 2.30 -21.06
C GLN A 56 0.75 2.64 -19.89
N ALA A 57 -0.03 1.71 -19.36
CA ALA A 57 -0.83 1.90 -18.15
C ALA A 57 -0.47 0.80 -17.17
N GLY A 58 0.11 1.15 -16.02
CA GLY A 58 0.34 0.19 -14.96
C GLY A 58 -0.96 -0.56 -14.63
N TYR A 59 -0.90 -1.88 -14.63
CA TYR A 59 -2.07 -2.69 -14.31
C TYR A 59 -2.18 -2.82 -12.80
N MET A 60 -3.15 -2.12 -12.22
CA MET A 60 -3.41 -2.18 -10.78
C MET A 60 -4.17 -3.46 -10.42
N PRO A 61 -3.87 -4.07 -9.26
CA PRO A 61 -4.68 -5.15 -8.72
C PRO A 61 -6.13 -4.70 -8.53
N LYS A 62 -7.08 -5.59 -8.75
CA LYS A 62 -8.52 -5.31 -8.67
C LYS A 62 -9.02 -5.26 -7.22
N PHE A 63 -8.43 -4.38 -6.44
CA PHE A 63 -8.93 -4.07 -5.11
C PHE A 63 -10.33 -3.45 -5.16
N THR A 64 -11.10 -3.70 -4.11
CA THR A 64 -12.48 -3.25 -3.96
C THR A 64 -12.64 -2.38 -2.71
N THR A 65 -13.82 -1.85 -2.52
CA THR A 65 -14.16 -1.09 -1.30
C THR A 65 -13.94 -1.90 -0.01
N ASP A 66 -14.08 -3.23 -0.06
CA ASP A 66 -13.90 -4.10 1.10
C ASP A 66 -12.44 -4.17 1.56
N ASP A 67 -11.49 -3.84 0.68
CA ASP A 67 -10.06 -3.86 0.96
C ASP A 67 -9.55 -2.58 1.63
N ILE A 68 -10.32 -1.48 1.58
CA ILE A 68 -9.89 -0.15 2.04
C ILE A 68 -9.47 -0.17 3.50
N GLU A 69 -10.24 -0.82 4.38
CA GLU A 69 -9.91 -0.88 5.80
C GLU A 69 -8.56 -1.58 6.05
N THR A 70 -8.27 -2.62 5.27
CA THR A 70 -7.00 -3.35 5.40
C THR A 70 -5.85 -2.55 4.80
N LEU A 71 -6.03 -1.87 3.66
CA LEU A 71 -5.04 -0.97 3.09
C LEU A 71 -4.67 0.16 4.07
N LEU A 72 -5.67 0.75 4.76
CA LEU A 72 -5.45 1.80 5.75
C LEU A 72 -4.64 1.36 6.97
N LYS A 73 -4.63 0.05 7.32
CA LYS A 73 -3.78 -0.47 8.42
C LYS A 73 -2.28 -0.30 8.14
N TYR A 74 -1.90 -0.29 6.87
CA TYR A 74 -0.49 -0.19 6.44
C TYR A 74 -0.13 1.20 5.92
N ALA A 75 -1.08 2.14 5.85
CA ALA A 75 -0.88 3.44 5.20
C ALA A 75 0.09 4.37 5.93
N ASP A 76 0.37 4.15 7.22
CA ASP A 76 1.37 4.90 8.00
C ASP A 76 2.81 4.35 7.89
N ASP A 77 3.01 3.25 7.18
CA ASP A 77 4.34 2.75 6.85
C ASP A 77 4.93 3.55 5.68
N LEU A 78 5.79 4.51 5.99
CA LEU A 78 6.46 5.36 4.98
C LEU A 78 7.79 4.77 4.49
N SER A 79 8.04 3.48 4.71
CA SER A 79 9.23 2.82 4.18
C SER A 79 9.26 2.93 2.65
N GLU A 80 10.47 3.13 2.12
CA GLU A 80 10.69 3.19 0.68
C GLU A 80 10.50 1.82 0.04
N ILE A 81 9.73 1.77 -1.04
CA ILE A 81 9.52 0.57 -1.84
C ILE A 81 10.23 0.70 -3.20
N PRO A 82 10.78 -0.39 -3.74
CA PRO A 82 11.58 -0.33 -4.98
C PRO A 82 10.74 -0.09 -6.23
N ALA A 83 9.48 -0.51 -6.23
CA ALA A 83 8.58 -0.37 -7.38
C ALA A 83 7.11 -0.43 -6.94
N PHE A 84 6.23 0.15 -7.76
CA PHE A 84 4.78 0.11 -7.61
C PHE A 84 4.15 -0.05 -9.01
N PRO A 85 2.98 -0.67 -9.19
CA PRO A 85 2.37 -0.89 -10.50
C PRO A 85 1.79 0.41 -11.10
N LEU A 86 2.67 1.31 -11.51
CA LEU A 86 2.38 2.58 -12.19
C LEU A 86 2.82 2.53 -13.64
N ALA A 87 2.28 3.43 -14.45
CA ALA A 87 2.80 3.65 -15.79
C ALA A 87 4.28 4.09 -15.75
N PRO A 88 5.13 3.64 -16.68
CA PRO A 88 6.56 3.99 -16.68
C PRO A 88 6.84 5.48 -16.64
N VAL A 89 5.99 6.31 -17.25
CA VAL A 89 6.11 7.78 -17.24
C VAL A 89 6.03 8.35 -15.81
N SER A 90 5.30 7.69 -14.92
CA SER A 90 5.13 8.14 -13.52
C SER A 90 6.42 8.05 -12.70
N TYR A 91 7.36 7.18 -13.09
CA TYR A 91 8.68 7.10 -12.45
C TYR A 91 9.60 8.28 -12.84
N SER A 92 9.29 8.99 -13.92
CA SER A 92 10.09 10.13 -14.40
C SER A 92 9.95 11.35 -13.49
N ALA A 93 8.92 11.44 -12.68
CA ALA A 93 8.67 12.56 -11.77
C ALA A 93 9.67 12.65 -10.61
N GLY A 94 10.45 11.60 -10.39
CA GLY A 94 11.43 11.54 -9.31
C GLY A 94 10.82 11.32 -7.92
N GLY A 95 11.68 11.33 -6.91
CA GLY A 95 11.29 11.14 -5.51
C GLY A 95 11.18 9.67 -5.11
N LYS A 96 11.09 9.46 -3.80
CA LYS A 96 10.96 8.13 -3.20
C LYS A 96 9.54 7.63 -3.30
N LEU A 97 9.35 6.35 -3.60
CA LEU A 97 8.06 5.69 -3.48
C LEU A 97 7.87 5.27 -2.02
N ARG A 98 6.99 5.93 -1.29
CA ARG A 98 6.63 5.57 0.09
C ARG A 98 5.44 4.61 0.07
N LEU A 99 5.56 3.49 0.77
CA LEU A 99 4.52 2.47 0.79
C LEU A 99 3.14 3.07 1.13
N GLY A 100 3.04 3.79 2.24
CA GLY A 100 1.77 4.36 2.70
C GLY A 100 1.14 5.31 1.68
N GLU A 101 1.93 6.19 1.05
CA GLU A 101 1.45 7.10 0.01
C GLU A 101 0.91 6.33 -1.21
N CYS A 102 1.60 5.26 -1.62
CA CYS A 102 1.13 4.39 -2.69
C CYS A 102 -0.15 3.62 -2.33
N LEU A 103 -0.32 3.23 -1.05
CA LEU A 103 -1.55 2.62 -0.57
C LEU A 103 -2.72 3.61 -0.53
N LEU A 104 -2.48 4.86 -0.12
CA LEU A 104 -3.50 5.92 -0.21
C LEU A 104 -3.93 6.18 -1.66
N TRP A 105 -2.98 6.18 -2.60
CA TRP A 105 -3.28 6.29 -4.03
C TRP A 105 -4.14 5.11 -4.53
N THR A 106 -3.89 3.89 -4.02
CA THR A 106 -4.71 2.72 -4.32
C THR A 106 -6.15 2.92 -3.81
N ILE A 107 -6.29 3.38 -2.56
CA ILE A 107 -7.61 3.69 -1.97
C ILE A 107 -8.34 4.76 -2.78
N GLU A 108 -7.63 5.82 -3.19
CA GLU A 108 -8.21 6.87 -4.02
C GLU A 108 -8.66 6.33 -5.38
N SER A 109 -7.88 5.44 -5.98
CA SER A 109 -8.24 4.80 -7.25
C SER A 109 -9.47 3.91 -7.11
N ILE A 110 -9.62 3.18 -6.00
CA ILE A 110 -10.84 2.42 -5.67
C ILE A 110 -12.03 3.38 -5.56
N ARG A 111 -11.87 4.50 -4.85
CA ARG A 111 -12.93 5.50 -4.65
C ARG A 111 -13.43 6.10 -5.95
N LEU A 112 -12.50 6.41 -6.87
CA LEU A 112 -12.80 7.03 -8.16
C LEU A 112 -13.24 6.03 -9.23
N GLY A 113 -12.93 4.75 -9.07
CA GLY A 113 -13.15 3.74 -10.10
C GLY A 113 -12.18 3.80 -11.28
N HIS A 114 -11.10 4.58 -11.14
CA HIS A 114 -10.00 4.69 -12.09
C HIS A 114 -8.73 5.17 -11.36
N ASN A 115 -7.59 5.17 -12.05
CA ASN A 115 -6.34 5.67 -11.47
C ASN A 115 -6.50 7.12 -10.96
N ALA A 116 -6.15 7.36 -9.71
CA ALA A 116 -6.33 8.66 -9.05
C ALA A 116 -5.53 9.78 -9.75
N SER A 117 -4.36 9.46 -10.26
CA SER A 117 -3.46 10.39 -10.94
C SER A 117 -2.41 9.61 -11.75
N MET A 118 -1.51 10.32 -12.41
CA MET A 118 -0.42 9.68 -13.16
C MET A 118 0.60 9.01 -12.24
N GLY A 119 0.82 9.53 -11.02
CA GLY A 119 1.78 9.02 -10.05
C GLY A 119 1.18 8.89 -8.66
N CYS A 120 1.73 7.98 -7.84
CA CYS A 120 1.33 7.82 -6.44
C CYS A 120 2.06 8.84 -5.54
N LYS A 121 1.93 10.12 -5.87
CA LYS A 121 2.55 11.24 -5.16
C LYS A 121 1.52 12.31 -4.86
N MET A 122 1.60 12.86 -3.66
CA MET A 122 0.83 14.03 -3.28
C MET A 122 1.71 15.28 -3.30
N VAL A 123 1.12 16.40 -3.69
CA VAL A 123 1.76 17.71 -3.78
C VAL A 123 0.89 18.76 -3.09
N HIS A 124 1.49 19.92 -2.80
CA HIS A 124 0.75 21.11 -2.36
C HIS A 124 -0.03 21.75 -3.51
N VAL A 125 -1.29 22.14 -3.22
CA VAL A 125 -2.14 22.85 -4.19
C VAL A 125 -1.61 24.25 -4.46
N ASP A 126 -1.09 24.93 -3.43
CA ASP A 126 -0.68 26.34 -3.46
C ASP A 126 0.81 26.53 -3.80
N ALA A 127 1.40 25.65 -4.56
CA ALA A 127 2.74 25.90 -5.08
C ALA A 127 2.70 27.13 -6.01
N GLU A 128 2.91 28.33 -5.42
CA GLU A 128 2.85 29.63 -6.12
C GLU A 128 3.89 29.74 -7.25
N ASP A 129 4.97 28.97 -7.14
CA ASP A 129 6.06 28.97 -8.10
C ASP A 129 6.07 27.63 -8.86
N TYR A 130 5.79 27.68 -10.14
CA TYR A 130 5.95 26.54 -11.05
C TYR A 130 7.43 26.08 -11.22
N GLU A 131 8.33 26.62 -10.40
CA GLU A 131 9.76 26.27 -10.41
C GLU A 131 10.09 24.93 -9.77
N GLY A 132 9.11 24.28 -9.10
CA GLY A 132 9.31 22.96 -8.50
C GLY A 132 8.00 22.23 -8.19
N ILE A 133 8.08 20.92 -8.22
CA ILE A 133 7.01 20.05 -7.70
C ILE A 133 7.28 19.87 -6.20
N TYR A 134 6.43 20.44 -5.35
CA TYR A 134 6.55 20.35 -3.91
C TYR A 134 5.80 19.11 -3.40
N PHE A 135 6.52 17.98 -3.37
CA PHE A 135 6.01 16.75 -2.75
C PHE A 135 5.84 16.91 -1.25
N LEU A 136 4.83 16.26 -0.70
CA LEU A 136 4.58 16.27 0.74
C LEU A 136 5.76 15.68 1.52
N SER A 137 6.05 16.27 2.68
CA SER A 137 6.93 15.70 3.70
C SER A 137 6.34 14.40 4.29
N ASP A 138 7.12 13.68 5.08
CA ASP A 138 6.63 12.47 5.75
C ASP A 138 5.51 12.80 6.75
N GLU A 139 5.61 13.91 7.48
CA GLU A 139 4.59 14.37 8.41
C GLU A 139 3.29 14.73 7.69
N GLU A 140 3.37 15.36 6.53
CA GLU A 140 2.18 15.73 5.74
C GLU A 140 1.52 14.51 5.11
N VAL A 141 2.29 13.50 4.71
CA VAL A 141 1.71 12.22 4.28
C VAL A 141 0.99 11.53 5.43
N LEU A 142 1.54 11.57 6.65
CA LEU A 142 0.85 11.04 7.83
C LEU A 142 -0.42 11.82 8.17
N ASP A 143 -0.47 13.14 7.97
CA ASP A 143 -1.71 13.92 8.07
C ASP A 143 -2.72 13.45 7.01
N ALA A 144 -2.29 13.25 5.77
CA ALA A 144 -3.15 12.70 4.73
C ALA A 144 -3.69 11.32 5.11
N VAL A 145 -2.85 10.41 5.66
CA VAL A 145 -3.31 9.11 6.18
C VAL A 145 -4.42 9.28 7.19
N GLN A 146 -4.27 10.21 8.14
CA GLN A 146 -5.30 10.45 9.15
C GLN A 146 -6.60 10.98 8.54
N ARG A 147 -6.52 11.82 7.50
CA ARG A 147 -7.70 12.31 6.76
C ARG A 147 -8.43 11.17 6.06
N TYR A 148 -7.71 10.26 5.39
CA TYR A 148 -8.30 9.06 4.77
C TYR A 148 -8.94 8.12 5.80
N ARG A 149 -8.34 7.95 6.99
CA ARG A 149 -8.94 7.19 8.10
C ARG A 149 -10.23 7.84 8.60
N ASN A 150 -10.23 9.14 8.83
CA ASN A 150 -11.41 9.88 9.27
C ASN A 150 -12.53 9.83 8.23
N TRP A 151 -12.19 9.99 6.95
CA TRP A 151 -13.13 9.84 5.84
C TRP A 151 -13.76 8.44 5.82
N TRP A 152 -12.94 7.39 5.95
CA TRP A 152 -13.42 6.02 5.95
C TRP A 152 -14.33 5.72 7.14
N GLU A 153 -13.94 6.12 8.35
CA GLU A 153 -14.79 5.98 9.54
C GLU A 153 -16.12 6.72 9.39
N GLY A 154 -16.11 7.93 8.85
CA GLY A 154 -17.33 8.71 8.60
C GLY A 154 -18.32 7.99 7.67
N ARG A 155 -17.85 7.15 6.77
CA ARG A 155 -18.72 6.39 5.83
C ARG A 155 -19.44 5.21 6.50
N LYS A 156 -18.99 4.74 7.64
CA LYS A 156 -19.64 3.65 8.40
C LYS A 156 -20.98 4.07 9.02
N TYR A 157 -21.24 5.38 9.11
CA TYR A 157 -22.47 5.90 9.70
C TYR A 157 -23.47 6.33 8.61
N PRO A 158 -24.77 6.02 8.79
CA PRO A 158 -25.79 6.45 7.83
C PRO A 158 -25.87 7.98 7.78
N ARG A 159 -25.92 8.55 6.59
CA ARG A 159 -26.16 9.97 6.38
C ARG A 159 -27.51 10.34 6.97
N THR A 160 -27.52 11.35 7.84
CA THR A 160 -28.76 12.04 8.19
C THR A 160 -28.99 13.14 7.13
N MET A 161 -30.25 13.30 6.68
CA MET A 161 -30.64 14.24 5.62
C MET A 161 -30.30 15.72 5.92
N TRP A 162 -29.79 16.00 7.12
CA TRP A 162 -29.51 17.34 7.63
C TRP A 162 -28.02 17.70 7.69
N THR A 163 -27.14 16.75 7.46
CA THR A 163 -25.68 16.98 7.44
C THR A 163 -25.19 16.97 5.99
N ILE A 164 -25.22 18.15 5.35
CA ILE A 164 -24.51 18.36 4.09
C ILE A 164 -23.05 18.68 4.46
N ASP A 165 -22.21 17.66 4.53
CA ASP A 165 -20.78 17.83 4.61
C ASP A 165 -20.21 17.87 3.18
N PRO A 166 -19.72 19.01 2.69
CA PRO A 166 -19.14 19.11 1.36
C PRO A 166 -17.91 18.24 1.20
N CYS A 167 -17.26 17.85 2.29
CA CYS A 167 -16.06 17.02 2.30
C CYS A 167 -16.35 15.52 2.46
N PHE A 168 -17.61 15.13 2.54
CA PHE A 168 -18.00 13.74 2.84
C PHE A 168 -17.41 12.72 1.86
N ASP A 169 -17.34 13.07 0.59
CA ASP A 169 -16.90 12.15 -0.46
C ASP A 169 -15.41 12.31 -0.81
N GLU A 170 -14.69 13.26 -0.21
CA GLU A 170 -13.32 13.61 -0.57
C GLU A 170 -12.37 13.60 0.65
N PRO A 171 -11.48 12.60 0.77
CA PRO A 171 -10.60 12.47 1.93
C PRO A 171 -9.70 13.69 2.17
N LEU A 172 -9.21 14.33 1.11
CA LEU A 172 -8.29 15.46 1.18
C LEU A 172 -8.99 16.83 1.24
N CYS A 173 -10.34 16.84 1.26
CA CYS A 173 -11.09 18.08 1.34
C CYS A 173 -10.67 18.95 2.53
N GLY A 174 -10.48 20.25 2.29
CA GLY A 174 -10.03 21.21 3.31
C GLY A 174 -8.56 21.06 3.71
N SER A 175 -7.78 20.24 3.00
CA SER A 175 -6.32 20.24 3.07
C SER A 175 -5.73 21.08 1.93
N ASN A 176 -4.42 21.32 2.01
CA ASN A 176 -3.64 21.89 0.91
C ASN A 176 -2.95 20.80 0.08
N TYR A 177 -3.54 19.61 -0.01
CA TYR A 177 -2.96 18.45 -0.68
C TYR A 177 -3.78 18.03 -1.89
N MET A 178 -3.09 17.59 -2.93
CA MET A 178 -3.71 16.99 -4.10
C MET A 178 -2.83 15.86 -4.67
N TRP A 179 -3.45 14.97 -5.41
CA TRP A 179 -2.74 13.96 -6.18
C TRP A 179 -2.14 14.58 -7.46
N TRP A 180 -0.88 14.28 -7.69
CA TRP A 180 -0.10 14.78 -8.84
C TRP A 180 -0.20 13.85 -10.04
#